data_360d66bd16f8c31bc3d6c52f29a21b79
#
_entry.id   360d66bd16f8c31bc3d6c52f29a21b79
#
_cell.length_a   1.000
_cell.length_b   1.000
_cell.length_c   1.000
_cell.angle_alpha   90.00
_cell.angle_beta   90.00
_cell.angle_gamma   90.00
#
_symmetry.space_group_name_H-M   'P 1'
#
loop_
_entity.id
_entity.type
_entity.pdbx_description
1 polymer ?
#
loop_
_entity_poly.entity_id
_entity_poly.type
_entity_poly.pdbx_seq_one_letter_code
_entity_poly.pdbx_strand_id
1 'polypeptide(L)'
;MRKRAGQGCAVAALVIVMSLGLFINPAMSHHSFAMYDQTKTVTWTGIMTRFVSQANHAEIHFVPIGPDGKPLRGADGKPVTWGVEMAGAAAVAQQGITVAAFPAGTIFSVHLNPMRDGTNFGSRVGALAKCPKDKVPTAGTHCDSVEGSAILGGTAF
;
A
#
# COMPACT_ATOMS: atom_id res chain seq x y z
N MET A 1 68.62 -7.01 11.69
CA MET A 1 67.54 -6.08 11.34
C MET A 1 66.38 -6.80 10.66
N ARG A 2 65.52 -7.48 11.41
CA ARG A 2 64.34 -8.21 10.86
C ARG A 2 63.21 -8.26 11.89
N LYS A 3 62.46 -7.18 12.15
CA LYS A 3 61.27 -7.20 13.04
C LYS A 3 60.27 -6.05 12.81
N ARG A 4 60.25 -5.37 11.67
CA ARG A 4 59.29 -4.27 11.45
C ARG A 4 58.25 -4.49 10.35
N ALA A 5 58.32 -5.57 9.58
CA ALA A 5 57.35 -5.81 8.50
C ALA A 5 56.04 -6.43 8.96
N GLY A 6 56.00 -7.13 10.09
CA GLY A 6 54.77 -7.81 10.56
C GLY A 6 53.72 -6.89 11.26
N GLN A 7 54.17 -5.80 11.86
CA GLN A 7 53.26 -4.90 12.59
C GLN A 7 52.43 -4.01 11.66
N GLY A 8 52.96 -3.63 10.49
CA GLY A 8 52.25 -2.80 9.53
C GLY A 8 51.05 -3.53 8.87
N CYS A 9 51.19 -4.81 8.57
CA CYS A 9 50.11 -5.62 7.98
C CYS A 9 48.94 -5.86 8.96
N ALA A 10 49.25 -6.07 10.24
CA ALA A 10 48.23 -6.31 11.24
C ALA A 10 47.36 -5.05 11.51
N VAL A 11 48.00 -3.87 11.56
CA VAL A 11 47.28 -2.58 11.74
C VAL A 11 46.45 -2.24 10.51
N ALA A 12 46.97 -2.47 9.29
CA ALA A 12 46.22 -2.24 8.06
C ALA A 12 44.99 -3.15 7.96
N ALA A 13 45.13 -4.44 8.32
CA ALA A 13 43.98 -5.36 8.34
C ALA A 13 42.93 -4.98 9.36
N LEU A 14 43.29 -4.49 10.55
CA LEU A 14 42.39 -4.05 11.59
C LEU A 14 41.58 -2.78 11.16
N VAL A 15 42.24 -1.84 10.50
CA VAL A 15 41.59 -0.61 10.00
C VAL A 15 40.60 -0.94 8.88
N ILE A 16 40.89 -1.88 7.98
CA ILE A 16 39.98 -2.33 6.92
C ILE A 16 38.74 -3.02 7.52
N VAL A 17 38.89 -3.86 8.53
CA VAL A 17 37.77 -4.53 9.19
C VAL A 17 36.87 -3.53 9.95
N MET A 18 37.46 -2.54 10.63
CA MET A 18 36.71 -1.50 11.31
C MET A 18 35.99 -0.55 10.33
N SER A 19 36.58 -0.24 9.18
CA SER A 19 35.93 0.61 8.18
C SER A 19 34.78 -0.09 7.45
N LEU A 20 34.84 -1.41 7.21
CA LEU A 20 33.71 -2.16 6.67
C LEU A 20 32.53 -2.26 7.66
N GLY A 21 32.77 -2.28 8.97
CA GLY A 21 31.74 -2.32 10.00
C GLY A 21 30.93 -1.02 10.13
N LEU A 22 31.48 0.11 9.68
CA LEU A 22 30.83 1.43 9.80
C LEU A 22 29.81 1.71 8.66
N PHE A 23 29.76 0.88 7.62
CA PHE A 23 28.83 1.05 6.49
C PHE A 23 27.64 0.10 6.53
N ILE A 24 27.49 -0.70 7.58
CA ILE A 24 26.23 -1.44 7.81
C ILE A 24 25.24 -0.47 8.43
N ASN A 25 24.72 0.47 7.63
CA ASN A 25 23.47 1.09 7.98
C ASN A 25 22.43 -0.03 7.99
N PRO A 26 21.76 -0.34 9.11
CA PRO A 26 20.58 -1.16 9.06
C PRO A 26 19.64 -0.45 8.10
N ALA A 27 19.38 -1.03 6.95
CA ALA A 27 18.27 -0.61 6.12
C ALA A 27 17.03 -0.82 6.99
N MET A 28 16.63 0.23 7.68
CA MET A 28 15.34 0.29 8.34
C MET A 28 14.33 0.18 7.20
N SER A 29 13.90 -1.05 6.92
CA SER A 29 12.69 -1.28 6.16
C SER A 29 11.57 -0.61 6.94
N HIS A 30 11.21 0.60 6.54
CA HIS A 30 10.27 1.46 7.24
C HIS A 30 8.83 0.91 7.28
N HIS A 31 8.60 -0.27 6.71
CA HIS A 31 7.28 -0.90 6.69
C HIS A 31 7.41 -2.35 7.09
N SER A 32 7.41 -2.58 8.40
CA SER A 32 7.12 -3.89 8.93
C SER A 32 5.65 -4.20 8.61
N PHE A 33 5.40 -5.22 7.77
CA PHE A 33 4.06 -5.80 7.59
C PHE A 33 3.41 -6.19 8.94
N ALA A 34 4.17 -6.17 10.03
CA ALA A 34 3.71 -6.44 11.38
C ALA A 34 2.63 -5.46 11.88
N MET A 35 2.54 -4.24 11.33
CA MET A 35 1.49 -3.29 11.68
C MET A 35 0.12 -3.71 11.15
N TYR A 36 0.07 -4.50 10.08
CA TYR A 36 -1.17 -5.00 9.48
C TYR A 36 -1.57 -6.35 10.06
N ASP A 37 -2.85 -6.57 10.27
CA ASP A 37 -3.39 -7.88 10.66
C ASP A 37 -3.56 -8.78 9.44
N GLN A 38 -2.49 -9.48 9.09
CA GLN A 38 -2.45 -10.38 7.93
C GLN A 38 -3.37 -11.62 8.08
N THR A 39 -3.95 -11.83 9.26
CA THR A 39 -4.92 -12.91 9.48
C THR A 39 -6.34 -12.50 9.10
N LYS A 40 -6.54 -11.21 8.80
CA LYS A 40 -7.83 -10.63 8.41
C LYS A 40 -7.73 -10.01 7.03
N THR A 41 -8.76 -10.21 6.24
CA THR A 41 -8.97 -9.47 5.00
C THR A 41 -10.32 -8.79 5.06
N VAL A 42 -10.32 -7.49 4.81
CA VAL A 42 -11.54 -6.68 4.72
C VAL A 42 -11.69 -6.24 3.27
N THR A 43 -12.92 -6.29 2.76
CA THR A 43 -13.23 -5.81 1.42
C THR A 43 -14.04 -4.53 1.53
N TRP A 44 -13.55 -3.50 0.85
CA TRP A 44 -14.28 -2.24 0.73
C TRP A 44 -14.59 -1.92 -0.72
N THR A 45 -15.80 -1.41 -0.96
CA THR A 45 -16.11 -0.60 -2.12
C THR A 45 -16.18 0.84 -1.67
N GLY A 46 -15.54 1.74 -2.42
CA GLY A 46 -15.46 3.14 -2.00
C GLY A 46 -15.28 4.11 -3.15
N ILE A 47 -15.45 5.39 -2.83
CA ILE A 47 -15.25 6.52 -3.72
C ILE A 47 -13.88 7.11 -3.43
N MET A 48 -12.98 7.06 -4.38
CA MET A 48 -11.63 7.59 -4.27
C MET A 48 -11.66 9.10 -4.07
N THR A 49 -10.93 9.57 -3.07
CA THR A 49 -10.78 11.00 -2.76
C THR A 49 -9.40 11.52 -3.13
N ARG A 50 -8.35 10.73 -2.92
CA ARG A 50 -6.98 11.15 -3.18
C ARG A 50 -6.11 9.94 -3.53
N PHE A 51 -5.25 10.10 -4.52
CA PHE A 51 -4.15 9.19 -4.84
C PHE A 51 -2.82 9.84 -4.44
N VAL A 52 -2.03 9.17 -3.63
CA VAL A 52 -0.68 9.59 -3.24
C VAL A 52 0.32 8.70 -3.98
N SER A 53 1.12 9.30 -4.84
CA SER A 53 2.11 8.60 -5.65
C SER A 53 3.51 8.87 -5.08
N GLN A 54 4.04 7.96 -4.29
CA GLN A 54 5.39 8.04 -3.73
C GLN A 54 6.27 6.91 -4.25
N ALA A 55 7.59 7.14 -4.30
CA ALA A 55 8.54 6.18 -4.84
C ALA A 55 8.48 4.82 -4.14
N ASN A 56 8.35 4.83 -2.82
CA ASN A 56 8.37 3.62 -2.00
C ASN A 56 6.98 2.99 -1.82
N HIS A 57 5.94 3.82 -1.72
CA HIS A 57 4.55 3.39 -1.50
C HIS A 57 3.59 4.32 -2.23
N ALA A 58 2.63 3.74 -2.93
CA ALA A 58 1.47 4.47 -3.40
C ALA A 58 0.31 4.23 -2.45
N GLU A 59 -0.56 5.22 -2.28
CA GLU A 59 -1.74 5.11 -1.43
C GLU A 59 -2.98 5.61 -2.17
N ILE A 60 -4.09 4.95 -1.93
CA ILE A 60 -5.41 5.46 -2.28
C ILE A 60 -6.17 5.77 -1.01
N HIS A 61 -6.68 6.99 -0.90
CA HIS A 61 -7.61 7.39 0.14
C HIS A 61 -9.01 7.44 -0.44
N PHE A 62 -9.99 6.94 0.31
CA PHE A 62 -11.36 6.79 -0.17
C PHE A 62 -12.38 6.89 0.96
N VAL A 63 -13.63 7.16 0.59
CA VAL A 63 -14.78 7.05 1.47
C VAL A 63 -15.51 5.76 1.13
N PRO A 64 -15.63 4.80 2.06
CA PRO A 64 -16.40 3.58 1.83
C PRO A 64 -17.85 3.88 1.48
N ILE A 65 -18.45 3.02 0.67
CA ILE A 65 -19.86 3.01 0.37
C ILE A 65 -20.54 2.04 1.34
N GLY A 66 -21.53 2.53 2.06
CA GLY A 66 -22.31 1.72 2.99
C GLY A 66 -23.31 0.79 2.28
N PRO A 67 -24.00 -0.06 3.05
CA PRO A 67 -24.99 -1.00 2.50
C PRO A 67 -26.22 -0.32 1.88
N ASP A 68 -26.41 0.96 2.13
CA ASP A 68 -27.45 1.78 1.51
C ASP A 68 -27.02 2.41 0.16
N GLY A 69 -25.82 2.07 -0.32
CA GLY A 69 -25.24 2.62 -1.54
C GLY A 69 -24.71 4.06 -1.40
N LYS A 70 -24.65 4.61 -0.18
CA LYS A 70 -24.21 5.98 0.07
C LYS A 70 -22.83 6.01 0.74
N PRO A 71 -22.09 7.13 0.61
CA PRO A 71 -20.84 7.33 1.33
C PRO A 71 -21.03 7.19 2.84
N LEU A 72 -20.20 6.35 3.46
CA LEU A 72 -20.24 6.09 4.90
C LEU A 72 -19.90 7.36 5.68
N ARG A 73 -20.70 7.64 6.72
CA ARG A 73 -20.50 8.79 7.61
C ARG A 73 -20.31 8.35 9.04
N GLY A 74 -19.45 9.05 9.75
CA GLY A 74 -19.27 8.90 11.19
C GLY A 74 -20.41 9.50 12.00
N ALA A 75 -20.36 9.33 13.31
CA ALA A 75 -21.35 9.89 14.24
C ALA A 75 -21.41 11.44 14.20
N ASP A 76 -20.35 12.10 13.76
CA ASP A 76 -20.27 13.55 13.54
C ASP A 76 -20.83 14.00 12.18
N GLY A 77 -21.40 13.08 11.39
CA GLY A 77 -21.94 13.33 10.06
C GLY A 77 -20.89 13.51 8.95
N LYS A 78 -19.61 13.49 9.28
CA LYS A 78 -18.54 13.61 8.29
C LYS A 78 -18.27 12.30 7.57
N PRO A 79 -17.77 12.33 6.30
CA PRO A 79 -17.38 11.10 5.62
C PRO A 79 -16.29 10.35 6.41
N VAL A 80 -16.47 9.04 6.55
CA VAL A 80 -15.42 8.17 7.07
C VAL A 80 -14.36 7.99 5.97
N THR A 81 -13.12 8.29 6.27
CA THR A 81 -12.02 8.12 5.32
C THR A 81 -11.21 6.88 5.67
N TRP A 82 -10.91 6.08 4.65
CA TRP A 82 -9.98 4.97 4.69
C TRP A 82 -8.79 5.23 3.78
N GLY A 83 -7.65 4.62 4.12
CA GLY A 83 -6.48 4.56 3.26
C GLY A 83 -6.08 3.12 2.95
N VAL A 84 -5.51 2.90 1.77
CA VAL A 84 -4.90 1.62 1.40
C VAL A 84 -3.51 1.87 0.83
N GLU A 85 -2.52 1.24 1.46
CA GLU A 85 -1.14 1.24 0.99
C GLU A 85 -0.94 0.15 -0.05
N MET A 86 -0.12 0.46 -1.04
CA MET A 86 0.28 -0.42 -2.12
C MET A 86 1.81 -0.38 -2.29
N ALA A 87 2.34 -1.18 -3.19
CA ALA A 87 3.73 -1.08 -3.60
C ALA A 87 4.07 0.32 -4.16
N GLY A 88 5.35 0.60 -4.37
CA GLY A 88 5.81 1.90 -4.89
C GLY A 88 5.15 2.29 -6.21
N ALA A 89 5.09 3.59 -6.47
CA ALA A 89 4.36 4.18 -7.61
C ALA A 89 4.71 3.55 -8.97
N ALA A 90 5.98 3.23 -9.21
CA ALA A 90 6.40 2.60 -10.46
C ALA A 90 5.82 1.18 -10.62
N ALA A 91 5.80 0.40 -9.52
CA ALA A 91 5.29 -0.97 -9.54
C ALA A 91 3.77 -1.00 -9.74
N VAL A 92 3.01 -0.12 -9.08
CA VAL A 92 1.56 -0.06 -9.27
C VAL A 92 1.17 0.53 -10.63
N ALA A 93 1.99 1.43 -11.18
CA ALA A 93 1.77 1.96 -12.53
C ALA A 93 1.88 0.89 -13.61
N GLN A 94 2.82 -0.07 -13.47
CA GLN A 94 2.92 -1.24 -14.35
C GLN A 94 1.67 -2.13 -14.30
N GLN A 95 0.92 -2.06 -13.21
CA GLN A 95 -0.34 -2.76 -13.02
C GLN A 95 -1.56 -1.96 -13.52
N GLY A 96 -1.36 -0.82 -14.16
CA GLY A 96 -2.43 0.07 -14.61
C GLY A 96 -3.02 0.97 -13.52
N ILE A 97 -2.46 0.93 -12.30
CA ILE A 97 -2.94 1.72 -11.16
C ILE A 97 -2.13 3.03 -11.13
N THR A 98 -2.70 4.07 -11.71
CA THR A 98 -2.06 5.40 -11.82
C THR A 98 -3.02 6.50 -11.38
N VAL A 99 -2.48 7.69 -11.11
CA VAL A 99 -3.30 8.89 -10.83
C VAL A 99 -4.31 9.16 -11.95
N ALA A 100 -3.90 8.98 -13.21
CA ALA A 100 -4.78 9.19 -14.36
C ALA A 100 -5.88 8.13 -14.48
N ALA A 101 -5.57 6.87 -14.13
CA ALA A 101 -6.55 5.77 -14.15
C ALA A 101 -7.55 5.84 -13.00
N PHE A 102 -7.15 6.47 -11.88
CA PHE A 102 -7.95 6.64 -10.68
C PHE A 102 -8.09 8.13 -10.31
N PRO A 103 -8.81 8.95 -11.10
CA PRO A 103 -9.14 10.31 -10.70
C PRO A 103 -10.08 10.32 -9.49
N ALA A 104 -10.10 11.41 -8.73
CA ALA A 104 -11.06 11.59 -7.62
C ALA A 104 -12.49 11.34 -8.11
N GLY A 105 -13.28 10.66 -7.28
CA GLY A 105 -14.63 10.21 -7.64
C GLY A 105 -14.68 8.81 -8.29
N THR A 106 -13.54 8.19 -8.59
CA THR A 106 -13.52 6.79 -9.08
C THR A 106 -14.11 5.86 -8.01
N ILE A 107 -15.08 5.04 -8.42
CA ILE A 107 -15.62 3.95 -7.60
C ILE A 107 -14.77 2.70 -7.84
N PHE A 108 -14.31 2.09 -6.77
CA PHE A 108 -13.49 0.88 -6.84
C PHE A 108 -13.70 -0.01 -5.62
N SER A 109 -13.32 -1.26 -5.75
CA SER A 109 -13.28 -2.21 -4.65
C SER A 109 -11.85 -2.70 -4.41
N VAL A 110 -11.53 -2.95 -3.16
CA VAL A 110 -10.21 -3.38 -2.71
C VAL A 110 -10.32 -4.35 -1.55
N HIS A 111 -9.48 -5.40 -1.58
CA HIS A 111 -9.19 -6.21 -0.41
C HIS A 111 -7.97 -5.63 0.31
N LEU A 112 -8.01 -5.57 1.62
CA LEU A 112 -6.89 -5.09 2.42
C LEU A 112 -6.78 -5.84 3.76
N ASN A 113 -5.54 -5.96 4.26
CA ASN A 113 -5.27 -6.33 5.63
C ASN A 113 -5.31 -5.04 6.48
N PRO A 114 -6.23 -4.94 7.47
CA PRO A 114 -6.38 -3.72 8.26
C PRO A 114 -5.23 -3.51 9.23
N MET A 115 -5.05 -2.28 9.69
CA MET A 115 -4.15 -1.95 10.78
C MET A 115 -4.59 -2.64 12.08
N ARG A 116 -3.63 -3.14 12.86
CA ARG A 116 -3.89 -3.81 14.16
C ARG A 116 -4.40 -2.85 15.23
N ASP A 117 -4.06 -1.58 15.13
CA ASP A 117 -4.47 -0.53 16.08
C ASP A 117 -5.88 0.00 15.84
N GLY A 118 -6.57 -0.50 14.80
CA GLY A 118 -7.93 -0.07 14.45
C GLY A 118 -8.00 1.22 13.63
N THR A 119 -6.86 1.79 13.23
CA THR A 119 -6.84 2.91 12.29
C THR A 119 -7.50 2.52 10.96
N ASN A 120 -8.28 3.42 10.37
CA ASN A 120 -8.93 3.24 9.07
C ASN A 120 -7.91 3.23 7.92
N PHE A 121 -7.02 2.26 7.93
CA PHE A 121 -5.95 2.09 6.96
C PHE A 121 -5.61 0.61 6.82
N GLY A 122 -5.03 0.22 5.68
CA GLY A 122 -4.61 -1.16 5.48
C GLY A 122 -3.65 -1.33 4.32
N SER A 123 -3.07 -2.53 4.20
CA SER A 123 -2.23 -2.92 3.08
C SER A 123 -3.06 -3.68 2.06
N ARG A 124 -2.96 -3.32 0.77
CA ARG A 124 -3.67 -3.99 -0.31
C ARG A 124 -3.32 -5.48 -0.40
N VAL A 125 -4.35 -6.28 -0.61
CA VAL A 125 -4.24 -7.70 -0.93
C VAL A 125 -4.85 -7.94 -2.32
N GLY A 126 -4.11 -8.59 -3.22
CA GLY A 126 -4.62 -8.96 -4.54
C GLY A 126 -4.86 -7.77 -5.48
N ALA A 127 -5.85 -7.90 -6.35
CA ALA A 127 -6.22 -6.92 -7.35
C ALA A 127 -7.06 -5.77 -6.78
N LEU A 128 -7.24 -4.71 -7.57
CA LEU A 128 -8.29 -3.72 -7.44
C LEU A 128 -9.35 -3.97 -8.52
N ALA A 129 -10.62 -3.88 -8.16
CA ALA A 129 -11.71 -3.85 -9.14
C ALA A 129 -12.22 -2.42 -9.29
N LYS A 130 -12.04 -1.82 -10.46
CA LYS A 130 -12.52 -0.48 -10.78
C LYS A 130 -13.86 -0.58 -11.45
N CYS A 131 -14.90 0.01 -10.86
CA CYS A 131 -16.22 0.10 -11.47
C CYS A 131 -16.22 0.98 -12.74
N PRO A 132 -17.11 0.75 -13.69
CA PRO A 132 -17.39 1.72 -14.75
C PRO A 132 -17.83 3.06 -14.17
N LYS A 133 -17.63 4.13 -14.94
CA LYS A 133 -18.00 5.47 -14.51
C LYS A 133 -19.47 5.53 -14.06
N ASP A 134 -19.69 6.16 -12.92
CA ASP A 134 -21.01 6.41 -12.33
C ASP A 134 -21.86 5.15 -12.01
N LYS A 135 -21.22 3.96 -12.00
CA LYS A 135 -21.87 2.72 -11.57
C LYS A 135 -21.45 2.35 -10.14
N VAL A 136 -22.43 2.26 -9.26
CA VAL A 136 -22.27 1.75 -7.90
C VAL A 136 -22.71 0.30 -7.88
N PRO A 137 -21.95 -0.63 -7.30
CA PRO A 137 -22.38 -2.01 -7.14
C PRO A 137 -23.67 -2.10 -6.30
N THR A 138 -24.46 -3.14 -6.54
CA THR A 138 -25.59 -3.48 -5.67
C THR A 138 -25.13 -3.70 -4.24
N ALA A 139 -25.95 -3.36 -3.27
CA ALA A 139 -25.65 -3.55 -1.85
C ALA A 139 -25.16 -4.98 -1.56
N GLY A 140 -24.05 -5.10 -0.85
CA GLY A 140 -23.41 -6.37 -0.53
C GLY A 140 -22.57 -7.00 -1.65
N THR A 141 -22.43 -6.32 -2.80
CA THR A 141 -21.53 -6.73 -3.88
C THR A 141 -20.40 -5.72 -4.09
N HIS A 142 -19.45 -6.04 -4.97
CA HIS A 142 -18.27 -5.23 -5.24
C HIS A 142 -18.11 -4.98 -6.74
N CYS A 143 -17.16 -4.11 -7.14
CA CYS A 143 -16.98 -3.73 -8.55
C CYS A 143 -16.68 -4.89 -9.50
N ASP A 144 -16.10 -5.99 -9.00
CA ASP A 144 -15.85 -7.21 -9.79
C ASP A 144 -17.14 -7.83 -10.36
N SER A 145 -18.28 -7.64 -9.67
CA SER A 145 -19.60 -8.11 -10.10
C SER A 145 -20.32 -7.16 -11.06
N VAL A 146 -19.77 -5.99 -11.33
CA VAL A 146 -20.38 -5.00 -12.23
C VAL A 146 -19.83 -5.15 -13.63
N GLU A 147 -20.71 -5.38 -14.59
CA GLU A 147 -20.34 -5.52 -16.00
C GLU A 147 -19.57 -4.28 -16.52
N GLY A 148 -18.46 -4.53 -17.19
CA GLY A 148 -17.56 -3.48 -17.69
C GLY A 148 -16.54 -2.98 -16.68
N SER A 149 -16.45 -3.58 -15.49
CA SER A 149 -15.40 -3.29 -14.53
C SER A 149 -14.02 -3.74 -14.99
N ALA A 150 -12.99 -3.02 -14.58
CA ALA A 150 -11.59 -3.35 -14.86
C ALA A 150 -10.94 -3.94 -13.61
N ILE A 151 -10.31 -5.11 -13.76
CA ILE A 151 -9.48 -5.74 -12.72
C ILE A 151 -8.03 -5.32 -12.94
N LEU A 152 -7.40 -4.73 -11.96
CA LEU A 152 -6.06 -4.13 -12.03
C LEU A 152 -5.17 -4.68 -10.92
N GLY A 153 -3.90 -4.93 -11.24
CA GLY A 153 -2.91 -5.37 -10.25
C GLY A 153 -3.01 -6.85 -9.87
N GLY A 154 -3.69 -7.67 -10.65
CA GLY A 154 -3.86 -9.11 -10.48
C GLY A 154 -4.77 -9.68 -11.53
N THR A 155 -4.96 -10.99 -11.50
CA THR A 155 -5.83 -11.73 -12.45
C THR A 155 -7.24 -11.98 -11.93
N ALA A 156 -7.46 -11.80 -10.62
CA ALA A 156 -8.75 -11.97 -9.96
C ALA A 156 -8.88 -11.00 -8.79
N PHE A 157 -10.11 -10.66 -8.50
CA PHE A 157 -10.52 -9.87 -7.34
C PHE A 157 -11.16 -10.79 -6.31
#